data_55ef6f36be87e20fbe37cf7df0cc7a36
#
_entry.id   55ef6f36be87e20fbe37cf7df0cc7a36
#
_cell.length_a   1.000
_cell.length_b   1.000
_cell.length_c   1.000
_cell.angle_alpha   90.00
_cell.angle_beta   90.00
_cell.angle_gamma   90.00
#
_symmetry.space_group_name_H-M   'P 1'
#
loop_
_entity.id
_entity.type
_entity.pdbx_description
1 polymer ?
#
loop_
_entity_poly.entity_id
_entity_poly.type
_entity_poly.pdbx_seq_one_letter_code
_entity_poly.pdbx_strand_id
1 'polypeptide(L)'
;MITGPGGVGKGTVVRRLLELEPSIWLSRSWTTRHRRPGEPEDAYVFVSRDEFEANAAKGGFIEWAEVVPGQLSGTPLPHPPPGCDILLEINVEGARQVRDIYPDALVVLVVAPSTEEQEARMRRRGDSPDQILTRLGLGEKEEQKGRELADAVIVNDDVDRAAREVAGILHRHR
;
A
#
# COMPACT_ATOMS: atom_id res chain seq x y z
N MET A 1 -2.46 -5.63 7.01
CA MET A 1 -2.36 -4.83 5.77
C MET A 1 -2.07 -3.38 6.10
N ILE A 2 -1.22 -2.70 5.33
CA ILE A 2 -1.04 -1.25 5.39
C ILE A 2 -1.66 -0.66 4.12
N THR A 3 -2.60 0.27 4.29
CA THR A 3 -3.34 0.91 3.21
C THR A 3 -3.38 2.43 3.36
N GLY A 4 -3.92 3.13 2.37
CA GLY A 4 -4.11 4.58 2.38
C GLY A 4 -3.86 5.21 1.02
N PRO A 5 -4.19 6.51 0.86
CA PRO A 5 -4.09 7.22 -0.41
C PRO A 5 -2.68 7.31 -0.99
N GLY A 6 -2.60 7.67 -2.26
CA GLY A 6 -1.33 7.99 -2.90
C GLY A 6 -0.65 9.21 -2.24
N GLY A 7 0.68 9.17 -2.01
CA GLY A 7 1.43 10.29 -1.45
C GLY A 7 1.53 10.35 0.08
N VAL A 8 0.83 9.51 0.83
CA VAL A 8 0.88 9.50 2.30
C VAL A 8 2.18 8.91 2.88
N GLY A 9 3.01 8.24 2.06
CA GLY A 9 4.30 7.67 2.47
C GLY A 9 4.24 6.22 2.97
N LYS A 10 3.24 5.43 2.55
CA LYS A 10 3.11 4.00 2.91
C LYS A 10 4.42 3.23 2.78
N GLY A 11 5.02 3.23 1.59
CA GLY A 11 6.24 2.47 1.33
C GLY A 11 7.43 2.85 2.21
N THR A 12 7.50 4.11 2.68
CA THR A 12 8.54 4.53 3.62
C THR A 12 8.28 3.98 5.02
N VAL A 13 7.01 4.02 5.47
CA VAL A 13 6.60 3.41 6.74
C VAL A 13 6.80 1.89 6.72
N VAL A 14 6.41 1.22 5.62
CA VAL A 14 6.60 -0.22 5.43
C VAL A 14 8.08 -0.59 5.49
N ARG A 15 8.95 0.12 4.76
CA ARG A 15 10.40 -0.14 4.80
C ARG A 15 10.94 -0.03 6.23
N ARG A 16 10.56 1.02 6.94
CA ARG A 16 11.00 1.21 8.32
C ARG A 16 10.44 0.15 9.27
N LEU A 17 9.20 -0.29 9.07
CA LEU A 17 8.59 -1.38 9.82
C LEU A 17 9.34 -2.70 9.63
N LEU A 18 9.75 -3.04 8.40
CA LEU A 18 10.51 -4.26 8.11
C LEU A 18 11.90 -4.27 8.78
N GLU A 19 12.51 -3.09 8.98
CA GLU A 19 13.76 -2.98 9.77
C GLU A 19 13.54 -3.23 11.26
N LEU A 20 12.37 -2.85 11.79
CA LEU A 20 12.00 -3.04 13.21
C LEU A 20 11.50 -4.45 13.49
N GLU A 21 10.85 -5.09 12.53
CA GLU A 21 10.16 -6.37 12.65
C GLU A 21 10.64 -7.39 11.60
N PRO A 22 11.81 -8.04 11.82
CA PRO A 22 12.37 -8.99 10.85
C PRO A 22 11.53 -10.25 10.60
N SER A 23 10.54 -10.53 11.47
CA SER A 23 9.58 -11.63 11.31
C SER A 23 8.47 -11.34 10.29
N ILE A 24 8.41 -10.10 9.76
CA ILE A 24 7.43 -9.74 8.75
C ILE A 24 7.98 -10.04 7.36
N TRP A 25 7.18 -10.75 6.57
CA TRP A 25 7.43 -10.95 5.15
C TRP A 25 6.51 -10.04 4.32
N LEU A 26 7.11 -9.16 3.50
CA LEU A 26 6.36 -8.28 2.60
C LEU A 26 6.02 -9.01 1.30
N SER A 27 4.72 -9.17 1.02
CA SER A 27 4.25 -9.59 -0.29
C SER A 27 4.37 -8.43 -1.27
N ARG A 28 5.22 -8.58 -2.30
CA ARG A 28 5.44 -7.53 -3.29
C ARG A 28 4.33 -7.49 -4.32
N SER A 29 3.65 -6.36 -4.40
CA SER A 29 2.60 -6.15 -5.38
C SER A 29 3.16 -6.00 -6.79
N TRP A 30 2.42 -6.49 -7.78
CA TRP A 30 2.65 -6.25 -9.19
C TRP A 30 2.02 -4.93 -9.60
N THR A 31 2.61 -4.25 -10.60
CA THR A 31 2.01 -3.03 -11.16
C THR A 31 2.36 -2.85 -12.64
N THR A 32 1.42 -2.31 -13.39
CA THR A 32 1.61 -1.99 -14.82
C THR A 32 2.13 -0.57 -15.06
N ARG A 33 2.29 0.24 -14.00
CA ARG A 33 2.93 1.56 -14.14
C ARG A 33 4.44 1.43 -14.33
N HIS A 34 5.03 2.38 -15.02
CA HIS A 34 6.47 2.47 -15.07
C HIS A 34 7.08 2.79 -13.71
N ARG A 35 8.30 2.27 -13.48
CA ARG A 35 9.11 2.62 -12.31
C ARG A 35 9.43 4.11 -12.32
N ARG A 36 9.31 4.77 -11.19
CA ARG A 36 9.65 6.18 -11.04
C ARG A 36 11.17 6.38 -10.93
N PRO A 37 11.71 7.55 -11.33
CA PRO A 37 13.09 7.89 -11.03
C PRO A 37 13.38 7.79 -9.52
N GLY A 38 14.47 7.13 -9.16
CA GLY A 38 14.88 6.94 -7.75
C GLY A 38 14.08 5.93 -6.94
N GLU A 39 13.06 5.30 -7.52
CA GLU A 39 12.31 4.23 -6.85
C GLU A 39 13.16 2.94 -6.82
N PRO A 40 13.25 2.21 -5.69
CA PRO A 40 13.95 0.94 -5.63
C PRO A 40 13.44 -0.06 -6.68
N GLU A 41 14.33 -0.86 -7.24
CA GLU A 41 13.96 -1.87 -8.27
C GLU A 41 13.01 -2.92 -7.72
N ASP A 42 13.13 -3.16 -6.43
CA ASP A 42 12.36 -4.16 -5.69
C ASP A 42 11.13 -3.60 -4.96
N ALA A 43 10.76 -2.32 -5.21
CA ALA A 43 9.56 -1.74 -4.61
C ALA A 43 8.26 -2.42 -5.09
N TYR A 44 8.25 -2.85 -6.36
CA TYR A 44 7.16 -3.59 -7.02
C TYR A 44 7.74 -4.60 -8.01
N VAL A 45 6.91 -5.55 -8.43
CA VAL A 45 7.15 -6.31 -9.65
C VAL A 45 6.53 -5.51 -10.80
N PHE A 46 7.37 -4.82 -11.58
CA PHE A 46 6.92 -4.02 -12.72
C PHE A 46 6.72 -4.92 -13.93
N VAL A 47 5.50 -4.97 -14.46
CA VAL A 47 5.10 -5.88 -15.55
C VAL A 47 4.33 -5.12 -16.63
N SER A 48 4.25 -5.71 -17.82
CA SER A 48 3.35 -5.24 -18.86
C SER A 48 1.88 -5.50 -18.50
N ARG A 49 0.96 -4.80 -19.17
CA ARG A 49 -0.47 -5.03 -19.00
C ARG A 49 -0.84 -6.47 -19.33
N ASP A 50 -0.31 -7.01 -20.43
CA ASP A 50 -0.61 -8.37 -20.89
C ASP A 50 -0.16 -9.42 -19.87
N GLU A 51 1.03 -9.26 -19.28
CA GLU A 51 1.53 -10.14 -18.20
C GLU A 51 0.65 -10.08 -16.96
N PHE A 52 0.22 -8.87 -16.57
CA PHE A 52 -0.67 -8.69 -15.44
C PHE A 52 -2.01 -9.37 -15.67
N GLU A 53 -2.66 -9.09 -16.81
CA GLU A 53 -3.97 -9.67 -17.17
C GLU A 53 -3.90 -11.20 -17.34
N ALA A 54 -2.81 -11.73 -17.89
CA ALA A 54 -2.59 -13.17 -17.98
C ALA A 54 -2.47 -13.82 -16.60
N ASN A 55 -1.87 -13.16 -15.61
CA ASN A 55 -1.81 -13.67 -14.23
C ASN A 55 -3.16 -13.54 -13.54
N ALA A 56 -3.88 -12.44 -13.73
CA ALA A 56 -5.23 -12.24 -13.20
C ALA A 56 -6.21 -13.31 -13.70
N ALA A 57 -6.16 -13.63 -15.01
CA ALA A 57 -7.01 -14.66 -15.62
C ALA A 57 -6.77 -16.07 -15.04
N LYS A 58 -5.58 -16.34 -14.50
CA LYS A 58 -5.24 -17.61 -13.82
C LYS A 58 -5.58 -17.61 -12.33
N GLY A 59 -6.17 -16.53 -11.80
CA GLY A 59 -6.40 -16.38 -10.35
C GLY A 59 -5.11 -16.18 -9.55
N GLY A 60 -4.06 -15.63 -10.15
CA GLY A 60 -2.74 -15.51 -9.54
C GLY A 60 -2.61 -14.36 -8.52
N PHE A 61 -3.67 -13.57 -8.30
CA PHE A 61 -3.71 -12.50 -7.31
C PHE A 61 -4.71 -12.79 -6.20
N ILE A 62 -4.38 -12.39 -4.98
CA ILE A 62 -5.32 -12.37 -3.84
C ILE A 62 -6.27 -11.17 -3.94
N GLU A 63 -5.77 -10.06 -4.49
CA GLU A 63 -6.52 -8.84 -4.81
C GLU A 63 -5.86 -8.14 -5.99
N TRP A 64 -6.62 -7.38 -6.74
CA TRP A 64 -6.10 -6.43 -7.72
C TRP A 64 -7.14 -5.37 -8.05
N ALA A 65 -6.67 -4.19 -8.48
CA ALA A 65 -7.53 -3.08 -8.86
C ALA A 65 -6.85 -2.16 -9.90
N GLU A 66 -7.66 -1.38 -10.60
CA GLU A 66 -7.20 -0.22 -11.33
C GLU A 66 -7.11 0.98 -10.37
N VAL A 67 -5.90 1.32 -9.95
CA VAL A 67 -5.66 2.34 -8.90
C VAL A 67 -5.74 3.78 -9.39
N VAL A 68 -5.41 3.99 -10.65
CA VAL A 68 -5.70 5.21 -11.44
C VAL A 68 -5.98 4.76 -12.87
N PRO A 69 -6.70 5.53 -13.69
CA PRO A 69 -7.00 5.13 -15.06
C PRO A 69 -5.78 4.62 -15.83
N GLY A 70 -5.86 3.40 -16.35
CA GLY A 70 -4.79 2.74 -17.11
C GLY A 70 -3.72 2.05 -16.28
N GLN A 71 -3.71 2.14 -14.93
CA GLN A 71 -2.72 1.52 -14.07
C GLN A 71 -3.30 0.44 -13.18
N LEU A 72 -2.94 -0.80 -13.44
CA LEU A 72 -3.31 -1.95 -12.61
C LEU A 72 -2.28 -2.14 -11.49
N SER A 73 -2.75 -2.56 -10.32
CA SER A 73 -1.93 -3.04 -9.23
C SER A 73 -2.61 -4.23 -8.56
N GLY A 74 -1.84 -5.21 -8.11
CA GLY A 74 -2.38 -6.40 -7.45
C GLY A 74 -1.32 -7.14 -6.65
N THR A 75 -1.77 -7.83 -5.63
CA THR A 75 -0.93 -8.63 -4.76
C THR A 75 -1.02 -10.10 -5.17
N PRO A 76 0.09 -10.75 -5.56
CA PRO A 76 0.08 -12.16 -5.88
C PRO A 76 -0.31 -13.00 -4.66
N LEU A 77 -0.76 -14.23 -4.89
CA LEU A 77 -1.01 -15.18 -3.81
C LEU A 77 0.26 -15.30 -2.95
N PRO A 78 0.18 -15.05 -1.63
CA PRO A 78 1.37 -14.98 -0.78
C PRO A 78 1.94 -16.38 -0.49
N HIS A 79 3.27 -16.50 -0.53
CA HIS A 79 4.00 -17.70 -0.19
C HIS A 79 5.11 -17.35 0.83
N PRO A 80 4.76 -16.99 2.08
CA PRO A 80 5.72 -16.57 3.07
C PRO A 80 6.60 -17.72 3.54
N PRO A 81 7.82 -17.44 4.02
CA PRO A 81 8.58 -18.38 4.81
C PRO A 81 7.79 -18.82 6.07
N PRO A 82 8.00 -20.05 6.57
CA PRO A 82 7.33 -20.50 7.80
C PRO A 82 7.60 -19.56 8.98
N GLY A 83 6.55 -19.23 9.73
CA GLY A 83 6.65 -18.41 10.95
C GLY A 83 6.73 -16.90 10.70
N CYS A 84 6.60 -16.44 9.46
CA CYS A 84 6.52 -15.02 9.16
C CYS A 84 5.07 -14.53 9.13
N ASP A 85 4.84 -13.32 9.65
CA ASP A 85 3.61 -12.58 9.40
C ASP A 85 3.63 -12.03 7.97
N ILE A 86 2.47 -12.04 7.31
CA ILE A 86 2.34 -11.50 5.95
C ILE A 86 1.94 -10.04 6.02
N LEU A 87 2.75 -9.16 5.43
CA LEU A 87 2.42 -7.75 5.23
C LEU A 87 2.04 -7.51 3.76
N LEU A 88 0.88 -6.89 3.56
CA LEU A 88 0.45 -6.36 2.27
C LEU A 88 0.48 -4.83 2.31
N GLU A 89 1.17 -4.20 1.34
CA GLU A 89 1.09 -2.77 1.07
C GLU A 89 0.17 -2.56 -0.14
N ILE A 90 -1.08 -2.18 0.11
CA ILE A 90 -2.15 -2.16 -0.89
C ILE A 90 -2.97 -0.87 -0.81
N ASN A 91 -3.82 -0.62 -1.82
CA ASN A 91 -4.80 0.45 -1.77
C ASN A 91 -6.03 0.03 -0.94
N VAL A 92 -6.94 0.97 -0.69
CA VAL A 92 -8.11 0.71 0.15
C VAL A 92 -9.06 -0.31 -0.48
N GLU A 93 -9.21 -0.30 -1.80
CA GLU A 93 -10.05 -1.29 -2.50
C GLU A 93 -9.47 -2.70 -2.41
N GLY A 94 -8.14 -2.84 -2.57
CA GLY A 94 -7.46 -4.12 -2.34
C GLY A 94 -7.60 -4.60 -0.89
N ALA A 95 -7.47 -3.69 0.08
CA ALA A 95 -7.66 -4.04 1.49
C ALA A 95 -9.08 -4.54 1.78
N ARG A 96 -10.10 -3.97 1.13
CA ARG A 96 -11.48 -4.45 1.22
C ARG A 96 -11.60 -5.87 0.64
N GLN A 97 -11.06 -6.12 -0.55
CA GLN A 97 -11.09 -7.44 -1.18
C GLN A 97 -10.42 -8.51 -0.28
N VAL A 98 -9.25 -8.18 0.29
CA VAL A 98 -8.57 -9.11 1.21
C VAL A 98 -9.36 -9.32 2.50
N ARG A 99 -10.00 -8.28 3.05
CA ARG A 99 -10.83 -8.40 4.26
C ARG A 99 -12.07 -9.28 4.01
N ASP A 100 -12.65 -9.23 2.80
CA ASP A 100 -13.77 -10.09 2.41
C ASP A 100 -13.38 -11.59 2.42
N ILE A 101 -12.10 -11.90 2.13
CA ILE A 101 -11.56 -13.27 2.13
C ILE A 101 -11.05 -13.66 3.53
N TYR A 102 -10.40 -12.73 4.21
CA TYR A 102 -9.79 -12.90 5.55
C TYR A 102 -10.33 -11.87 6.53
N PRO A 103 -11.49 -12.13 7.15
CA PRO A 103 -12.17 -11.15 8.03
C PRO A 103 -11.32 -10.68 9.22
N ASP A 104 -10.42 -11.52 9.72
CA ASP A 104 -9.52 -11.23 10.85
C ASP A 104 -8.22 -10.53 10.43
N ALA A 105 -8.03 -10.23 9.13
CA ALA A 105 -6.81 -9.57 8.68
C ALA A 105 -6.77 -8.12 9.16
N LEU A 106 -5.74 -7.75 9.94
CA LEU A 106 -5.54 -6.40 10.46
C LEU A 106 -5.36 -5.37 9.34
N VAL A 107 -6.11 -4.27 9.37
CA VAL A 107 -6.03 -3.15 8.44
C VAL A 107 -5.55 -1.90 9.15
N VAL A 108 -4.40 -1.39 8.77
CA VAL A 108 -3.86 -0.11 9.25
C VAL A 108 -3.90 0.91 8.12
N LEU A 109 -4.67 1.98 8.32
CA LEU A 109 -4.73 3.10 7.39
C LEU A 109 -3.63 4.10 7.73
N VAL A 110 -2.76 4.38 6.77
CA VAL A 110 -1.77 5.46 6.87
C VAL A 110 -2.29 6.69 6.14
N VAL A 111 -2.28 7.84 6.82
CA VAL A 111 -2.69 9.13 6.29
C VAL A 111 -1.55 10.15 6.38
N ALA A 112 -1.57 11.16 5.52
CA ALA A 112 -0.67 12.31 5.66
C ALA A 112 -1.17 13.24 6.78
N PRO A 113 -0.29 14.07 7.37
CA PRO A 113 -0.70 15.05 8.39
C PRO A 113 -1.62 16.14 7.80
N SER A 114 -1.48 16.45 6.51
CA SER A 114 -2.38 17.35 5.77
C SER A 114 -2.33 17.08 4.26
N THR A 115 -3.30 17.63 3.53
CA THR A 115 -3.34 17.56 2.07
C THR A 115 -2.14 18.28 1.43
N GLU A 116 -1.72 19.40 2.01
CA GLU A 116 -0.56 20.18 1.55
C GLU A 116 0.74 19.37 1.68
N GLU A 117 0.92 18.64 2.78
CA GLU A 117 2.10 17.77 2.94
C GLU A 117 2.04 16.57 1.99
N GLN A 118 0.84 16.01 1.77
CA GLN A 118 0.64 14.93 0.80
C GLN A 118 1.01 15.40 -0.62
N GLU A 119 0.55 16.59 -1.02
CA GLU A 119 0.89 17.23 -2.30
C GLU A 119 2.39 17.49 -2.41
N ALA A 120 3.01 18.06 -1.37
CA ALA A 120 4.44 18.33 -1.33
C ALA A 120 5.27 17.06 -1.50
N ARG A 121 4.86 15.94 -0.89
CA ARG A 121 5.50 14.62 -1.06
C ARG A 121 5.42 14.13 -2.50
N MET A 122 4.25 14.27 -3.15
CA MET A 122 4.07 13.91 -4.55
C MET A 122 4.94 14.75 -5.47
N ARG A 123 5.04 16.07 -5.24
CA ARG A 123 5.95 16.96 -5.98
C ARG A 123 7.42 16.58 -5.82
N ARG A 124 7.87 16.33 -4.57
CA ARG A 124 9.27 15.93 -4.31
C ARG A 124 9.67 14.63 -5.00
N ARG A 125 8.75 13.70 -5.20
CA ARG A 125 9.01 12.45 -5.92
C ARG A 125 8.86 12.56 -7.45
N GLY A 126 8.52 13.76 -7.99
CA GLY A 126 8.48 14.04 -9.42
C GLY A 126 7.14 13.73 -10.11
N ASP A 127 6.02 13.61 -9.38
CA ASP A 127 4.69 13.49 -9.99
C ASP A 127 4.35 14.80 -10.72
N SER A 128 3.75 14.71 -11.91
CA SER A 128 3.31 15.92 -12.64
C SER A 128 2.10 16.58 -11.95
N PRO A 129 1.85 17.88 -12.21
CA PRO A 129 0.70 18.58 -11.65
C PRO A 129 -0.64 17.85 -11.90
N ASP A 130 -0.85 17.34 -13.11
CA ASP A 130 -2.08 16.61 -13.47
C ASP A 130 -2.20 15.28 -12.70
N GLN A 131 -1.09 14.57 -12.52
CA GLN A 131 -1.05 13.35 -11.69
C GLN A 131 -1.36 13.66 -10.22
N ILE A 132 -0.86 14.77 -9.70
CA ILE A 132 -1.11 15.21 -8.32
C ILE A 132 -2.60 15.53 -8.15
N LEU A 133 -3.17 16.35 -9.03
CA LEU A 133 -4.60 16.70 -8.96
C LEU A 133 -5.50 15.46 -9.02
N THR A 134 -5.23 14.54 -9.95
CA THR A 134 -5.96 13.27 -10.06
C THR A 134 -5.87 12.46 -8.77
N ARG A 135 -4.68 12.34 -8.19
CA ARG A 135 -4.44 11.54 -6.96
C ARG A 135 -5.05 12.18 -5.72
N LEU A 136 -5.03 13.50 -5.60
CA LEU A 136 -5.69 14.21 -4.48
C LEU A 136 -7.20 14.06 -4.57
N GLY A 137 -7.79 14.23 -5.77
CA GLY A 137 -9.22 14.06 -5.97
C GLY A 137 -9.74 12.65 -5.70
N LEU A 138 -8.93 11.62 -5.96
CA LEU A 138 -9.25 10.24 -5.60
C LEU A 138 -8.96 9.96 -4.11
N GLY A 139 -7.92 10.58 -3.58
CA GLY A 139 -7.37 10.33 -2.25
C GLY A 139 -8.33 10.62 -1.10
N GLU A 140 -9.12 11.69 -1.20
CA GLU A 140 -10.12 12.03 -0.18
C GLU A 140 -11.19 10.93 -0.02
N LYS A 141 -11.71 10.44 -1.14
CA LYS A 141 -12.69 9.34 -1.15
C LYS A 141 -12.05 8.03 -0.68
N GLU A 142 -10.81 7.79 -1.08
CA GLU A 142 -10.05 6.60 -0.66
C GLU A 142 -9.78 6.64 0.85
N GLU A 143 -9.40 7.80 1.41
CA GLU A 143 -9.20 7.96 2.84
C GLU A 143 -10.50 7.75 3.62
N GLN A 144 -11.62 8.31 3.18
CA GLN A 144 -12.90 8.11 3.83
C GLN A 144 -13.28 6.62 3.91
N LYS A 145 -13.22 5.91 2.78
CA LYS A 145 -13.46 4.44 2.75
C LYS A 145 -12.45 3.67 3.61
N GLY A 146 -11.20 4.13 3.59
CA GLY A 146 -10.15 3.53 4.43
C GLY A 146 -10.44 3.65 5.92
N ARG A 147 -10.97 4.79 6.37
CA ARG A 147 -11.35 5.00 7.78
C ARG A 147 -12.49 4.09 8.24
N GLU A 148 -13.42 3.75 7.33
CA GLU A 148 -14.52 2.81 7.61
C GLU A 148 -14.03 1.36 7.71
N LEU A 149 -12.95 1.02 7.00
CA LEU A 149 -12.39 -0.32 6.94
C LEU A 149 -11.32 -0.59 8.00
N ALA A 150 -10.59 0.44 8.43
CA ALA A 150 -9.38 0.31 9.22
C ALA A 150 -9.65 -0.02 10.70
N ASP A 151 -8.85 -0.94 11.25
CA ASP A 151 -8.77 -1.21 12.67
C ASP A 151 -7.96 -0.14 13.42
N ALA A 152 -7.05 0.54 12.71
CA ALA A 152 -6.27 1.65 13.22
C ALA A 152 -5.92 2.67 12.13
N VAL A 153 -5.79 3.95 12.51
CA VAL A 153 -5.39 5.04 11.63
C VAL A 153 -4.11 5.67 12.17
N ILE A 154 -3.07 5.72 11.33
CA ILE A 154 -1.75 6.26 11.67
C ILE A 154 -1.49 7.51 10.84
N VAL A 155 -1.24 8.63 11.48
CA VAL A 155 -0.77 9.85 10.81
C VAL A 155 0.73 9.74 10.59
N ASN A 156 1.18 9.77 9.34
CA ASN A 156 2.61 9.74 8.99
C ASN A 156 3.18 11.17 8.93
N ASP A 157 3.35 11.79 10.08
CA ASP A 157 4.10 13.05 10.25
C ASP A 157 5.60 12.80 10.48
N ASP A 158 5.93 11.70 11.17
CA ASP A 158 7.27 11.18 11.39
C ASP A 158 7.28 9.68 11.10
N VAL A 159 8.19 9.24 10.21
CA VAL A 159 8.26 7.85 9.73
C VAL A 159 8.62 6.87 10.84
N ASP A 160 9.56 7.25 11.71
CA ASP A 160 10.03 6.38 12.80
C ASP A 160 8.93 6.18 13.85
N ARG A 161 8.19 7.25 14.16
CA ARG A 161 7.04 7.20 15.05
C ARG A 161 5.94 6.33 14.45
N ALA A 162 5.56 6.60 13.19
CA ALA A 162 4.51 5.87 12.50
C ALA A 162 4.83 4.36 12.41
N ALA A 163 6.06 3.99 12.06
CA ALA A 163 6.47 2.59 11.99
C ALA A 163 6.43 1.89 13.36
N ARG A 164 6.92 2.55 14.44
CA ARG A 164 6.83 2.01 15.80
C ARG A 164 5.39 1.86 16.28
N GLU A 165 4.51 2.78 15.93
CA GLU A 165 3.09 2.70 16.28
C GLU A 165 2.42 1.50 15.57
N VAL A 166 2.73 1.27 14.29
CA VAL A 166 2.29 0.06 13.56
C VAL A 166 2.83 -1.20 14.22
N ALA A 167 4.12 -1.27 14.56
CA ALA A 167 4.71 -2.41 15.26
C ALA A 167 4.00 -2.71 16.58
N GLY A 168 3.70 -1.67 17.37
CA GLY A 168 2.95 -1.81 18.63
C GLY A 168 1.52 -2.34 18.44
N ILE A 169 0.86 -1.99 17.33
CA ILE A 169 -0.46 -2.54 16.98
C ILE A 169 -0.33 -4.03 16.63
N LEU A 170 0.65 -4.40 15.82
CA LEU A 170 0.92 -5.80 15.44
C LEU A 170 1.18 -6.67 16.67
N HIS A 171 1.99 -6.21 17.62
CA HIS A 171 2.29 -6.96 18.85
C HIS A 171 1.05 -7.19 19.73
N ARG A 172 0.07 -6.29 19.72
CA ARG A 172 -1.19 -6.46 20.46
C ARG A 172 -2.18 -7.38 19.73
N HIS A 173 -1.98 -7.60 18.45
CA HIS A 173 -2.88 -8.40 17.61
C HIS A 173 -2.41 -9.86 17.46
N ARG A 174 -1.14 -10.15 17.74
CA ARG A 174 -0.57 -11.51 17.83
C ARG A 174 -1.05 -12.20 19.10
#